data_b7b6883f9c2b05eba913314617cb193b
#
_entry.id   b7b6883f9c2b05eba913314617cb193b
#
_cell.length_a   1.000
_cell.length_b   1.000
_cell.length_c   1.000
_cell.angle_alpha   90.00
_cell.angle_beta   90.00
_cell.angle_gamma   90.00
#
_symmetry.space_group_name_H-M   'P 1'
#
loop_
_entity.id
_entity.type
_entity.pdbx_description
1 polymer ?
#
loop_
_entity_poly.entity_id
_entity_poly.type
_entity_poly.pdbx_seq_one_letter_code
_entity_poly.pdbx_strand_id
1 'polypeptide(L)'
;MRLQAATTTAALYGSDPDPSVVRGMLAVAAAVAAGHSWRTVEDGVTSDDCLLTQAPQSRPGWDRVRALAEQHRINVVVVPAHSHLGFTLEVWLAEQRFLHRHGVSVATVEPMLDAILTGANR
;
A
#
# COMPACT_ATOMS: atom_id res chain seq x y z
N MET A 1 -33.65 9.59 -7.01
CA MET A 1 -32.28 10.14 -6.99
C MET A 1 -31.26 9.05 -6.78
N ARG A 2 -30.20 9.10 -7.50
CA ARG A 2 -29.17 8.10 -7.39
C ARG A 2 -28.03 8.64 -6.52
N LEU A 3 -27.62 7.85 -5.54
CA LEU A 3 -26.47 8.21 -4.74
C LEU A 3 -25.20 7.97 -5.55
N GLN A 4 -24.35 8.96 -5.56
CA GLN A 4 -23.06 8.82 -6.21
C GLN A 4 -22.10 8.09 -5.29
N ALA A 5 -21.46 7.06 -5.81
CA ALA A 5 -20.47 6.34 -5.04
C ALA A 5 -19.30 7.27 -4.72
N ALA A 6 -18.80 7.21 -3.51
CA ALA A 6 -17.63 7.98 -3.12
C ALA A 6 -16.43 7.50 -3.94
N THR A 7 -15.61 8.45 -4.38
CA THR A 7 -14.37 8.11 -5.05
C THR A 7 -13.41 7.43 -4.08
N THR A 8 -12.89 6.28 -4.48
CA THR A 8 -11.87 5.60 -3.69
C THR A 8 -10.56 6.38 -3.78
N THR A 9 -9.99 6.67 -2.63
CA THR A 9 -8.74 7.41 -2.55
C THR A 9 -7.60 6.48 -2.19
N ALA A 10 -6.46 6.67 -2.83
CA ALA A 10 -5.34 5.75 -2.73
C ALA A 10 -4.07 6.45 -2.26
N ALA A 11 -3.26 5.71 -1.51
CA ALA A 11 -1.87 6.04 -1.27
C ALA A 11 -1.01 5.02 -2.02
N LEU A 12 0.18 5.44 -2.42
CA LEU A 12 1.15 4.59 -3.10
C LEU A 12 2.39 4.51 -2.24
N TYR A 13 2.93 3.30 -2.08
CA TYR A 13 4.10 3.11 -1.24
C TYR A 13 5.08 2.12 -1.86
N GLY A 14 6.36 2.40 -1.72
CA GLY A 14 7.43 1.48 -2.08
C GLY A 14 8.67 1.76 -1.26
N SER A 15 9.49 0.74 -1.03
CA SER A 15 10.72 0.88 -0.27
C SER A 15 11.82 0.04 -0.90
N ASP A 16 12.98 0.66 -1.09
CA ASP A 16 14.18 -0.01 -1.58
C ASP A 16 15.34 0.96 -1.41
N PRO A 17 16.57 0.45 -1.09
CA PRO A 17 17.73 1.34 -0.99
C PRO A 17 18.08 2.05 -2.30
N ASP A 18 17.69 1.48 -3.44
CA ASP A 18 17.96 2.09 -4.74
C ASP A 18 16.81 3.01 -5.15
N PRO A 19 17.04 4.34 -5.26
CA PRO A 19 15.97 5.27 -5.63
C PRO A 19 15.33 4.97 -6.99
N SER A 20 16.08 4.40 -7.93
CA SER A 20 15.51 4.10 -9.25
C SER A 20 14.52 2.94 -9.16
N VAL A 21 14.75 1.99 -8.27
CA VAL A 21 13.83 0.89 -8.02
C VAL A 21 12.54 1.43 -7.40
N VAL A 22 12.67 2.34 -6.44
CA VAL A 22 11.51 2.97 -5.80
C VAL A 22 10.68 3.73 -6.83
N ARG A 23 11.32 4.49 -7.72
CA ARG A 23 10.59 5.21 -8.77
C ARG A 23 9.79 4.25 -9.65
N GLY A 24 10.40 3.13 -10.00
CA GLY A 24 9.71 2.10 -10.78
C GLY A 24 8.53 1.51 -10.04
N MET A 25 8.69 1.20 -8.76
CA MET A 25 7.61 0.70 -7.92
C MET A 25 6.43 1.66 -7.87
N LEU A 26 6.73 2.94 -7.65
CA LEU A 26 5.68 3.95 -7.54
C LEU A 26 4.98 4.20 -8.88
N ALA A 27 5.71 4.13 -9.98
CA ALA A 27 5.12 4.27 -11.31
C ALA A 27 4.13 3.15 -11.60
N VAL A 28 4.50 1.91 -11.27
CA VAL A 28 3.61 0.77 -11.46
C VAL A 28 2.41 0.85 -10.53
N ALA A 29 2.63 1.26 -9.28
CA ALA A 29 1.53 1.44 -8.32
C ALA A 29 0.55 2.50 -8.82
N ALA A 30 1.06 3.59 -9.39
CA ALA A 30 0.21 4.63 -9.96
C ALA A 30 -0.63 4.09 -11.11
N ALA A 31 -0.04 3.23 -11.95
CA ALA A 31 -0.78 2.61 -13.05
C ALA A 31 -1.88 1.69 -12.54
N VAL A 32 -1.61 0.94 -11.46
CA VAL A 32 -2.63 0.09 -10.84
C VAL A 32 -3.79 0.94 -10.34
N ALA A 33 -3.50 2.02 -9.61
CA ALA A 33 -4.54 2.91 -9.10
C ALA A 33 -5.35 3.52 -10.23
N ALA A 34 -4.69 3.97 -11.29
CA ALA A 34 -5.38 4.54 -12.45
C ALA A 34 -6.27 3.51 -13.13
N GLY A 35 -5.81 2.27 -13.24
CA GLY A 35 -6.59 1.19 -13.84
C GLY A 35 -7.87 0.89 -13.09
N HIS A 36 -7.90 1.15 -11.79
CA HIS A 36 -9.10 1.00 -10.96
C HIS A 36 -9.90 2.29 -10.82
N SER A 37 -9.46 3.36 -11.46
CA SER A 37 -10.05 4.69 -11.34
C SER A 37 -10.00 5.21 -9.90
N TRP A 38 -9.00 4.82 -9.15
CA TRP A 38 -8.78 5.34 -7.81
C TRP A 38 -8.04 6.68 -7.89
N ARG A 39 -8.41 7.60 -7.03
CA ARG A 39 -7.76 8.91 -6.97
C ARG A 39 -6.61 8.86 -5.97
N THR A 40 -5.39 9.04 -6.44
CA THR A 40 -4.24 9.13 -5.54
C THR A 40 -4.26 10.47 -4.83
N VAL A 41 -4.21 10.47 -3.49
CA VAL A 41 -4.19 11.73 -2.75
C VAL A 41 -2.84 12.41 -2.95
N GLU A 42 -2.85 13.74 -2.91
CA GLU A 42 -1.69 14.52 -3.29
C GLU A 42 -0.45 14.20 -2.48
N ASP A 43 -0.61 14.06 -1.17
CA ASP A 43 0.50 13.75 -0.28
C ASP A 43 0.58 12.25 0.06
N GLY A 44 -0.04 11.42 -0.77
CA GLY A 44 -0.13 9.98 -0.54
C GLY A 44 0.88 9.14 -1.30
N VAL A 45 1.78 9.75 -2.06
CA VAL A 45 2.85 9.02 -2.74
C VAL A 45 4.06 9.08 -1.81
N THR A 46 4.35 7.97 -1.14
CA THR A 46 5.41 7.93 -0.13
C THR A 46 6.35 6.77 -0.38
N SER A 47 7.54 6.87 0.19
CA SER A 47 8.55 5.84 0.03
C SER A 47 9.55 5.88 1.17
N ASP A 48 10.29 4.79 1.28
CA ASP A 48 11.43 4.69 2.18
C ASP A 48 12.62 4.14 1.42
N ASP A 49 13.81 4.39 1.94
CA ASP A 49 15.06 4.00 1.29
C ASP A 49 15.73 2.84 2.03
N CYS A 50 14.94 1.96 2.60
CA CYS A 50 15.45 0.88 3.43
C CYS A 50 15.05 -0.49 2.89
N LEU A 51 15.72 -1.51 3.41
CA LEU A 51 15.37 -2.89 3.14
C LEU A 51 14.06 -3.25 3.83
N LEU A 52 13.34 -4.22 3.27
CA LEU A 52 12.05 -4.65 3.82
C LEU A 52 12.19 -5.35 5.18
N THR A 53 13.41 -5.76 5.54
CA THR A 53 13.67 -6.33 6.86
C THR A 53 13.57 -5.29 7.98
N GLN A 54 13.63 -4.00 7.63
CA GLN A 54 13.49 -2.96 8.63
C GLN A 54 12.03 -2.89 9.10
N ALA A 55 11.85 -2.77 10.42
CA ALA A 55 10.52 -2.76 11.01
C ALA A 55 9.67 -1.60 10.47
N PRO A 56 8.36 -1.81 10.25
CA PRO A 56 7.50 -0.73 9.75
C PRO A 56 7.53 0.52 10.62
N GLN A 57 7.68 0.37 11.93
CA GLN A 57 7.69 1.48 12.88
C GLN A 57 8.88 2.42 12.67
N SER A 58 9.94 1.95 12.03
CA SER A 58 11.13 2.76 11.79
C SER A 58 11.23 3.25 10.35
N ARG A 59 10.12 3.17 9.59
CA ARG A 59 10.06 3.63 8.21
C ARG A 59 9.18 4.89 8.12
N PRO A 60 9.79 6.08 7.95
CA PRO A 60 9.01 7.34 7.95
C PRO A 60 7.95 7.43 6.84
N GLY A 61 8.25 6.89 5.65
CA GLY A 61 7.27 6.88 4.57
C GLY A 61 6.07 6.01 4.87
N TRP A 62 6.29 4.87 5.52
CA TRP A 62 5.20 4.01 5.95
C TRP A 62 4.38 4.67 7.05
N ASP A 63 5.05 5.40 7.96
CA ASP A 63 4.36 6.17 9.00
C ASP A 63 3.40 7.18 8.39
N ARG A 64 3.77 7.77 7.26
CA ARG A 64 2.87 8.69 6.55
C ARG A 64 1.62 7.96 6.06
N VAL A 65 1.76 6.74 5.54
CA VAL A 65 0.61 5.95 5.12
C VAL A 65 -0.31 5.68 6.31
N ARG A 66 0.27 5.33 7.45
CA ARG A 66 -0.50 5.07 8.67
C ARG A 66 -1.25 6.33 9.12
N ALA A 67 -0.60 7.48 9.05
CA ALA A 67 -1.23 8.74 9.43
C ALA A 67 -2.41 9.07 8.50
N LEU A 68 -2.25 8.84 7.19
CA LEU A 68 -3.34 9.06 6.25
C LEU A 68 -4.52 8.13 6.54
N ALA A 69 -4.23 6.89 6.94
CA ALA A 69 -5.29 5.94 7.31
C ALA A 69 -6.03 6.42 8.56
N GLU A 70 -5.29 6.84 9.58
CA GLU A 70 -5.89 7.34 10.82
C GLU A 70 -6.74 8.58 10.59
N GLN A 71 -6.37 9.39 9.62
CA GLN A 71 -7.11 10.61 9.27
C GLN A 71 -8.27 10.32 8.30
N HIS A 72 -8.48 9.07 7.95
CA HIS A 72 -9.53 8.65 7.01
C HIS A 72 -9.42 9.34 5.65
N ARG A 73 -8.18 9.60 5.22
CA ARG A 73 -7.95 10.28 3.94
C ARG A 73 -7.74 9.32 2.78
N ILE A 74 -7.53 8.04 3.07
CA ILE A 74 -7.35 7.01 2.05
C ILE A 74 -8.24 5.81 2.33
N ASN A 75 -8.58 5.08 1.28
CA ASN A 75 -9.36 3.83 1.36
C ASN A 75 -8.52 2.63 0.96
N VAL A 76 -7.41 2.85 0.27
CA VAL A 76 -6.56 1.77 -0.20
C VAL A 76 -5.13 2.26 -0.24
N VAL A 77 -4.20 1.37 0.04
CA VAL A 77 -2.78 1.63 -0.21
C VAL A 77 -2.29 0.59 -1.22
N VAL A 78 -1.57 1.07 -2.25
CA VAL A 78 -1.01 0.20 -3.29
C VAL A 78 0.46 0.01 -2.98
N VAL A 79 0.87 -1.25 -2.83
CA VAL A 79 2.26 -1.63 -2.53
C VAL A 79 2.71 -2.68 -3.55
N PRO A 80 4.02 -2.86 -3.76
CA PRO A 80 4.49 -3.88 -4.70
C PRO A 80 4.09 -5.30 -4.28
N ALA A 81 4.16 -5.60 -3.00
CA ALA A 81 3.80 -6.91 -2.46
C ALA A 81 3.54 -6.74 -0.96
N HIS A 82 2.91 -7.74 -0.35
CA HIS A 82 2.60 -7.69 1.08
C HIS A 82 3.83 -7.57 1.97
N SER A 83 5.00 -8.02 1.49
CA SER A 83 6.24 -7.88 2.24
C SER A 83 6.61 -6.43 2.54
N HIS A 84 6.02 -5.47 1.82
CA HIS A 84 6.22 -4.06 2.11
C HIS A 84 5.52 -3.62 3.40
N LEU A 85 4.50 -4.35 3.84
CA LEU A 85 3.84 -4.08 5.12
C LEU A 85 4.69 -4.61 6.28
N GLY A 86 5.31 -5.75 6.09
CA GLY A 86 6.15 -6.37 7.09
C GLY A 86 6.83 -7.59 6.53
N PHE A 87 8.09 -7.81 6.92
CA PHE A 87 8.90 -8.86 6.33
C PHE A 87 8.44 -10.24 6.76
N THR A 88 7.94 -10.37 7.99
CA THR A 88 7.40 -11.64 8.47
C THR A 88 5.88 -11.61 8.38
N LEU A 89 5.27 -12.79 8.31
CA LEU A 89 3.82 -12.91 8.25
C LEU A 89 3.15 -12.22 9.44
N GLU A 90 3.73 -12.38 10.63
CA GLU A 90 3.18 -11.79 11.85
C GLU A 90 3.14 -10.26 11.77
N VAL A 91 4.26 -9.66 11.35
CA VAL A 91 4.35 -8.20 11.25
C VAL A 91 3.42 -7.69 10.15
N TRP A 92 3.44 -8.33 9.01
CA TRP A 92 2.57 -7.96 7.90
C TRP A 92 1.08 -8.02 8.30
N LEU A 93 0.65 -9.10 8.95
CA LEU A 93 -0.75 -9.22 9.37
C LEU A 93 -1.14 -8.14 10.37
N ALA A 94 -0.22 -7.78 11.27
CA ALA A 94 -0.47 -6.72 12.24
C ALA A 94 -0.71 -5.38 11.54
N GLU A 95 0.13 -5.05 10.54
CA GLU A 95 -0.06 -3.81 9.78
C GLU A 95 -1.34 -3.84 8.97
N GLN A 96 -1.66 -4.97 8.36
CA GLN A 96 -2.88 -5.09 7.59
C GLN A 96 -4.11 -4.92 8.48
N ARG A 97 -4.10 -5.49 9.67
CA ARG A 97 -5.21 -5.31 10.62
C ARG A 97 -5.34 -3.86 11.05
N PHE A 98 -4.21 -3.17 11.26
CA PHE A 98 -4.24 -1.75 11.58
C PHE A 98 -4.95 -0.97 10.48
N LEU A 99 -4.56 -1.21 9.23
CA LEU A 99 -5.16 -0.52 8.09
C LEU A 99 -6.66 -0.83 7.98
N HIS A 100 -7.03 -2.09 8.13
CA HIS A 100 -8.44 -2.49 8.04
C HIS A 100 -9.29 -1.82 9.12
N ARG A 101 -8.75 -1.65 10.32
CA ARG A 101 -9.49 -0.95 11.38
C ARG A 101 -9.80 0.50 11.00
N HIS A 102 -9.00 1.07 10.13
CA HIS A 102 -9.22 2.45 9.65
C HIS A 102 -9.88 2.48 8.27
N GLY A 103 -10.43 1.36 7.83
CA GLY A 103 -11.15 1.29 6.57
C GLY A 103 -10.26 1.29 5.35
N VAL A 104 -9.00 0.87 5.48
CA VAL A 104 -8.04 0.87 4.38
C VAL A 104 -7.72 -0.55 3.94
N SER A 105 -7.89 -0.82 2.65
CA SER A 105 -7.51 -2.09 2.04
C SER A 105 -6.09 -2.01 1.48
N VAL A 106 -5.49 -3.16 1.26
CA VAL A 106 -4.17 -3.26 0.63
C VAL A 106 -4.34 -3.86 -0.76
N ALA A 107 -3.79 -3.17 -1.77
CA ALA A 107 -3.73 -3.68 -3.13
C ALA A 107 -2.27 -3.91 -3.50
N THR A 108 -1.98 -5.04 -4.12
CA THR A 108 -0.61 -5.36 -4.51
C THR A 108 -0.45 -5.27 -6.02
N VAL A 109 0.76 -4.94 -6.45
CA VAL A 109 1.10 -4.86 -7.86
C VAL A 109 1.26 -6.26 -8.44
N GLU A 110 1.64 -7.24 -7.63
CA GLU A 110 1.89 -8.61 -8.07
C GLU A 110 0.75 -9.53 -7.62
N PRO A 111 -0.41 -9.46 -8.28
CA PRO A 111 -1.56 -10.24 -7.85
C PRO A 111 -1.36 -11.76 -7.97
N MET A 112 -0.50 -12.19 -8.90
CA MET A 112 -0.22 -13.62 -9.03
C MET A 112 0.51 -14.16 -7.80
N LEU A 113 1.52 -13.44 -7.33
CA LEU A 113 2.25 -13.82 -6.13
C LEU A 113 1.32 -13.77 -4.91
N ASP A 114 0.51 -12.74 -4.85
CA ASP A 114 -0.46 -12.57 -3.78
C ASP A 114 -1.45 -13.74 -3.73
N ALA A 115 -1.94 -14.16 -4.90
CA ALA A 115 -2.86 -15.29 -5.00
C ALA A 115 -2.20 -16.58 -4.52
N ILE A 116 -0.93 -16.79 -4.85
CA ILE A 116 -0.20 -17.97 -4.38
C ILE A 116 -0.07 -17.96 -2.86
N LEU A 117 0.29 -16.82 -2.29
CA LEU A 117 0.48 -16.70 -0.85
C LEU A 117 -0.81 -16.91 -0.08
N THR A 118 -1.93 -16.49 -0.63
CA THR A 118 -3.23 -16.65 0.03
C THR A 118 -3.90 -17.97 -0.29
N GLY A 119 -3.34 -18.76 -1.20
CA GLY A 119 -3.93 -20.03 -1.62
C GLY A 119 -5.13 -19.87 -2.54
N ALA A 120 -5.40 -18.69 -3.03
CA ALA A 120 -6.57 -18.43 -3.86
C ALA A 120 -6.45 -19.03 -5.25
N ASN A 121 -5.27 -19.40 -5.67
CA ASN A 121 -4.98 -19.90 -7.02
C ASN A 121 -4.79 -21.42 -7.03
N ARG A 122 -5.65 -22.13 -6.37
CA ARG A 122 -5.59 -23.59 -6.29
C ARG A 122 -6.27 -24.23 -7.46
#